data_c1b584a870ff2369494bb8cba2ff0fc6
#
_entry.id   c1b584a870ff2369494bb8cba2ff0fc6
#
_cell.length_a   1.000
_cell.length_b   1.000
_cell.length_c   1.000
_cell.angle_alpha   90.00
_cell.angle_beta   90.00
_cell.angle_gamma   90.00
#
_symmetry.space_group_name_H-M   'P 1'
#
loop_
_entity.id
_entity.type
_entity.pdbx_description
1 polymer ?
#
loop_
_entity_poly.entity_id
_entity_poly.type
_entity_poly.pdbx_seq_one_letter_code
_entity_poly.pdbx_strand_id
1 'polypeptide(L)'
;ISRRQRQMCIRDSYYFDLNRDWFYLTQPETKGRVKLINEWRPQILVDGHEMGAQDTFMTGPPREPINKNIDKDLIKWGNVFAQDQGSAFDERDWRFYTGEWHEDLYPGYSFYVQFRGTLGILYEQSRMAEDGVRRPEGTIQSYKESVHHQYVSTMTNLKSLMVNSKAMYKDYWDGRKYNVSKNSEYAN
;
A
#
# COMPACT_ATOMS: atom_id res chain seq x y z
N ILE A 1 17.40 -9.19 3.92
CA ILE A 1 16.29 -9.95 4.55
C ILE A 1 16.92 -11.16 5.24
N SER A 2 16.80 -11.25 6.58
CA SER A 2 17.35 -12.42 7.29
C SER A 2 16.69 -13.71 6.79
N ARG A 3 17.46 -14.82 6.77
CA ARG A 3 16.92 -16.13 6.40
C ARG A 3 15.65 -16.50 7.19
N ARG A 4 15.54 -16.10 8.47
CA ARG A 4 14.37 -16.37 9.32
C ARG A 4 13.09 -15.69 8.85
N GLN A 5 13.18 -14.50 8.28
CA GLN A 5 12.00 -13.74 7.88
C GLN A 5 11.48 -14.14 6.49
N ARG A 6 12.37 -14.52 5.57
CA ARG A 6 11.96 -15.27 4.36
C ARG A 6 11.26 -16.57 4.74
N GLN A 7 11.66 -17.21 5.84
CA GLN A 7 11.02 -18.43 6.32
C GLN A 7 9.62 -18.21 6.90
N MET A 8 9.30 -17.07 7.52
CA MET A 8 7.96 -16.84 8.07
C MET A 8 6.90 -16.57 7.00
N CYS A 9 7.19 -15.70 6.04
CA CYS A 9 6.23 -15.42 4.94
C CYS A 9 6.12 -16.55 3.90
N ILE A 10 7.11 -17.43 3.84
CA ILE A 10 7.20 -18.54 2.85
C ILE A 10 6.80 -19.88 3.49
N ARG A 11 6.83 -19.99 4.80
CA ARG A 11 6.70 -21.27 5.52
C ARG A 11 5.29 -21.86 5.46
N ASP A 12 4.28 -20.99 5.45
CA ASP A 12 2.88 -21.42 5.47
C ASP A 12 2.36 -21.80 4.08
N SER A 13 3.11 -21.45 3.01
CA SER A 13 2.74 -21.71 1.62
C SER A 13 3.81 -22.49 0.87
N TYR A 14 4.40 -23.47 1.50
CA TYR A 14 5.42 -24.36 0.87
C TYR A 14 6.55 -23.58 0.17
N TYR A 15 7.05 -22.50 0.80
CA TYR A 15 8.08 -21.62 0.26
C TYR A 15 7.63 -20.74 -0.93
N PHE A 16 6.35 -20.57 -1.14
CA PHE A 16 5.83 -19.68 -2.17
C PHE A 16 5.69 -18.25 -1.64
N ASP A 17 6.10 -17.24 -2.43
CA ASP A 17 5.96 -15.83 -2.06
C ASP A 17 4.54 -15.33 -2.41
N LEU A 18 3.67 -15.28 -1.40
CA LEU A 18 2.29 -14.81 -1.56
C LEU A 18 2.19 -13.35 -2.02
N ASN A 19 3.24 -12.55 -1.76
CA ASN A 19 3.28 -11.16 -2.24
C ASN A 19 3.73 -11.02 -3.71
N ARG A 20 3.84 -12.15 -4.43
CA ARG A 20 4.03 -12.17 -5.89
C ARG A 20 2.89 -12.88 -6.61
N ASP A 21 1.91 -13.38 -5.86
CA ASP A 21 0.83 -14.24 -6.38
C ASP A 21 -0.51 -13.52 -6.58
N TRP A 22 -0.58 -12.21 -6.37
CA TRP A 22 -1.82 -11.43 -6.45
C TRP A 22 -2.51 -11.49 -7.83
N PHE A 23 -1.74 -11.66 -8.88
CA PHE A 23 -2.23 -11.76 -10.25
C PHE A 23 -2.37 -13.21 -10.71
N TYR A 24 -1.40 -14.06 -10.39
CA TYR A 24 -1.37 -15.46 -10.84
C TYR A 24 -2.39 -16.33 -10.11
N LEU A 25 -2.66 -16.04 -8.83
CA LEU A 25 -3.64 -16.75 -8.00
C LEU A 25 -3.38 -18.25 -7.94
N THR A 26 -2.15 -18.65 -7.76
CA THR A 26 -1.77 -20.07 -7.71
C THR A 26 -2.05 -20.66 -6.33
N GLN A 27 -1.89 -19.88 -5.27
CA GLN A 27 -2.02 -20.33 -3.89
C GLN A 27 -3.44 -20.13 -3.34
N PRO A 28 -3.96 -21.05 -2.50
CA PRO A 28 -5.31 -20.94 -1.95
C PRO A 28 -5.51 -19.69 -1.08
N GLU A 29 -4.48 -19.26 -0.34
CA GLU A 29 -4.51 -18.05 0.48
C GLU A 29 -4.74 -16.80 -0.38
N THR A 30 -4.02 -16.69 -1.48
CA THR A 30 -4.16 -15.56 -2.41
C THR A 30 -5.51 -15.58 -3.11
N LYS A 31 -5.99 -16.75 -3.51
CA LYS A 31 -7.34 -16.93 -4.08
C LYS A 31 -8.41 -16.47 -3.10
N GLY A 32 -8.31 -16.86 -1.83
CA GLY A 32 -9.26 -16.46 -0.78
C GLY A 32 -9.26 -14.95 -0.57
N ARG A 33 -8.07 -14.34 -0.45
CA ARG A 33 -7.91 -12.90 -0.27
C ARG A 33 -8.47 -12.10 -1.45
N VAL A 34 -8.10 -12.45 -2.66
CA VAL A 34 -8.56 -11.76 -3.87
C VAL A 34 -10.06 -11.95 -4.09
N LYS A 35 -10.61 -13.13 -3.77
CA LYS A 35 -12.05 -13.36 -3.78
C LYS A 35 -12.78 -12.39 -2.85
N LEU A 36 -12.32 -12.28 -1.60
CA LEU A 36 -12.89 -11.37 -0.62
C LEU A 36 -12.85 -9.91 -1.10
N ILE A 37 -11.70 -9.45 -1.62
CA ILE A 37 -11.57 -8.11 -2.17
C ILE A 37 -12.54 -7.87 -3.34
N ASN A 38 -12.70 -8.84 -4.22
CA ASN A 38 -13.62 -8.73 -5.35
C ASN A 38 -15.11 -8.74 -4.93
N GLU A 39 -15.44 -9.39 -3.83
CA GLU A 39 -16.80 -9.39 -3.26
C GLU A 39 -17.11 -8.05 -2.59
N TRP A 40 -16.21 -7.56 -1.74
CA TRP A 40 -16.39 -6.33 -0.96
C TRP A 40 -16.15 -5.05 -1.78
N ARG A 41 -15.27 -5.10 -2.76
CA ARG A 41 -14.90 -3.97 -3.63
C ARG A 41 -14.57 -2.70 -2.82
N PRO A 42 -13.60 -2.77 -1.91
CA PRO A 42 -13.26 -1.64 -1.05
C PRO A 42 -12.76 -0.45 -1.89
N GLN A 43 -12.97 0.77 -1.42
CA GLN A 43 -12.40 1.96 -2.05
C GLN A 43 -10.94 2.13 -1.73
N ILE A 44 -10.50 1.63 -0.57
CA ILE A 44 -9.10 1.66 -0.11
C ILE A 44 -8.70 0.28 0.38
N LEU A 45 -7.47 -0.10 0.09
CA LEU A 45 -6.77 -1.24 0.68
C LEU A 45 -5.40 -0.78 1.17
N VAL A 46 -5.10 -1.05 2.43
CA VAL A 46 -3.77 -0.81 3.01
C VAL A 46 -3.03 -2.14 3.10
N ASP A 47 -1.79 -2.14 2.63
CA ASP A 47 -0.86 -3.26 2.75
C ASP A 47 0.34 -2.83 3.61
N GLY A 48 0.43 -3.37 4.82
CA GLY A 48 1.46 -3.03 5.81
C GLY A 48 2.63 -4.00 5.76
N HIS A 49 3.80 -3.48 5.43
CA HIS A 49 5.05 -4.24 5.28
C HIS A 49 6.16 -3.75 6.20
N GLU A 50 7.23 -4.52 6.23
CA GLU A 50 8.51 -4.17 6.86
C GLU A 50 9.64 -4.22 5.84
N MET A 51 10.47 -3.19 5.84
CA MET A 51 11.67 -3.07 5.01
C MET A 51 12.98 -3.23 5.83
N GLY A 52 14.09 -2.71 5.36
CA GLY A 52 15.38 -2.79 6.04
C GLY A 52 15.37 -2.12 7.42
N ALA A 53 16.11 -2.68 8.38
CA ALA A 53 16.12 -2.17 9.76
C ALA A 53 16.72 -0.76 9.89
N GLN A 54 17.56 -0.34 8.93
CA GLN A 54 18.18 1.00 8.92
C GLN A 54 17.33 2.04 8.20
N ASP A 55 16.27 1.62 7.52
CA ASP A 55 15.31 2.51 6.89
C ASP A 55 14.37 3.14 7.93
N THR A 56 13.59 4.14 7.53
CA THR A 56 12.64 4.81 8.41
C THR A 56 11.22 4.30 8.20
N PHE A 57 10.43 5.05 7.50
CA PHE A 57 9.09 4.72 7.09
C PHE A 57 8.89 5.17 5.65
N MET A 58 8.24 4.34 4.84
CA MET A 58 7.89 4.71 3.47
C MET A 58 6.37 4.62 3.28
N THR A 59 5.83 5.58 2.56
CA THR A 59 4.45 5.59 2.07
C THR A 59 4.40 6.11 0.63
N GLY A 60 3.22 6.10 0.00
CA GLY A 60 3.03 6.70 -1.32
C GLY A 60 3.38 8.19 -1.40
N PRO A 61 3.33 8.78 -2.57
CA PRO A 61 2.94 8.14 -3.83
C PRO A 61 4.07 7.25 -4.39
N PRO A 62 3.74 6.33 -5.32
CA PRO A 62 4.75 5.56 -6.04
C PRO A 62 5.54 6.47 -6.99
N ARG A 63 6.74 6.01 -7.38
CA ARG A 63 7.51 6.63 -8.45
C ARG A 63 7.05 6.17 -9.83
N GLU A 64 7.46 6.89 -10.85
CA GLU A 64 7.34 6.42 -12.24
C GLU A 64 8.27 5.20 -12.50
N PRO A 65 7.91 4.27 -13.38
CA PRO A 65 6.71 4.32 -14.24
C PRO A 65 5.44 3.81 -13.54
N ILE A 66 4.32 4.50 -13.77
CA ILE A 66 2.99 4.07 -13.36
C ILE A 66 2.29 3.40 -14.55
N ASN A 67 1.57 2.32 -14.30
CA ASN A 67 0.85 1.61 -15.35
C ASN A 67 -0.28 2.48 -15.92
N LYS A 68 -0.28 2.68 -17.24
CA LYS A 68 -1.26 3.52 -17.94
C LYS A 68 -2.72 3.07 -17.79
N ASN A 69 -2.96 1.82 -17.36
CA ASN A 69 -4.30 1.28 -17.13
C ASN A 69 -4.81 1.56 -15.71
N ILE A 70 -4.04 2.21 -14.86
CA ILE A 70 -4.50 2.70 -13.56
C ILE A 70 -5.27 4.00 -13.79
N ASP A 71 -6.46 4.08 -13.20
CA ASP A 71 -7.32 5.24 -13.31
C ASP A 71 -6.63 6.50 -12.73
N LYS A 72 -6.73 7.61 -13.45
CA LYS A 72 -6.13 8.89 -13.05
C LYS A 72 -6.65 9.40 -11.71
N ASP A 73 -7.90 9.09 -11.38
CA ASP A 73 -8.46 9.44 -10.09
C ASP A 73 -7.82 8.66 -8.94
N LEU A 74 -7.38 7.41 -9.16
CA LEU A 74 -6.61 6.66 -8.16
C LEU A 74 -5.24 7.32 -7.92
N ILE A 75 -4.57 7.76 -8.97
CA ILE A 75 -3.30 8.49 -8.84
C ILE A 75 -3.50 9.79 -8.06
N LYS A 76 -4.54 10.56 -8.40
CA LYS A 76 -4.93 11.77 -7.67
C LYS A 76 -5.16 11.50 -6.18
N TRP A 77 -5.94 10.48 -5.85
CA TRP A 77 -6.23 10.13 -4.46
C TRP A 77 -5.00 9.59 -3.74
N GLY A 78 -4.16 8.81 -4.40
CA GLY A 78 -2.88 8.36 -3.86
C GLY A 78 -2.01 9.52 -3.39
N ASN A 79 -1.93 10.59 -4.18
CA ASN A 79 -1.21 11.81 -3.81
C ASN A 79 -1.83 12.53 -2.59
N VAL A 80 -3.16 12.62 -2.51
CA VAL A 80 -3.84 13.24 -1.36
C VAL A 80 -3.53 12.48 -0.08
N PHE A 81 -3.68 11.15 -0.09
CA PHE A 81 -3.40 10.32 1.09
C PHE A 81 -1.92 10.35 1.49
N ALA A 82 -1.02 10.35 0.53
CA ALA A 82 0.42 10.46 0.80
C ALA A 82 0.79 11.81 1.42
N GLN A 83 0.20 12.90 0.95
CA GLN A 83 0.42 14.23 1.50
C GLN A 83 -0.11 14.34 2.94
N ASP A 84 -1.30 13.82 3.21
CA ASP A 84 -1.87 13.81 4.55
C ASP A 84 -1.00 13.00 5.52
N GLN A 85 -0.48 11.84 5.10
CA GLN A 85 0.44 11.03 5.89
C GLN A 85 1.77 11.74 6.16
N GLY A 86 2.36 12.34 5.12
CA GLY A 86 3.58 13.13 5.27
C GLY A 86 3.38 14.27 6.28
N SER A 87 2.31 15.03 6.16
CA SER A 87 1.98 16.09 7.11
C SER A 87 1.83 15.59 8.55
N ALA A 88 1.19 14.43 8.74
CA ALA A 88 1.05 13.83 10.06
C ALA A 88 2.38 13.37 10.67
N PHE A 89 3.35 12.99 9.85
CA PHE A 89 4.70 12.63 10.29
C PHE A 89 5.53 13.88 10.57
N ASP A 90 5.46 14.91 9.72
CA ASP A 90 6.12 16.19 9.93
C ASP A 90 5.68 16.88 11.24
N GLU A 91 4.40 16.82 11.59
CA GLU A 91 3.87 17.31 12.88
C GLU A 91 4.51 16.63 14.10
N ARG A 92 5.20 15.51 13.91
CA ARG A 92 5.82 14.69 14.98
C ARG A 92 7.34 14.64 14.88
N ASP A 93 7.93 15.39 13.96
CA ASP A 93 9.34 15.31 13.64
C ASP A 93 9.82 13.88 13.30
N TRP A 94 8.95 13.09 12.67
CA TRP A 94 9.28 11.73 12.27
C TRP A 94 9.82 11.68 10.85
N ARG A 95 10.87 10.88 10.66
CA ARG A 95 11.46 10.67 9.35
C ARG A 95 10.64 9.73 8.50
N PHE A 96 10.43 10.09 7.28
CA PHE A 96 9.82 9.25 6.25
C PHE A 96 10.35 9.62 4.87
N TYR A 97 10.06 8.80 3.87
CA TYR A 97 10.31 9.13 2.48
C TYR A 97 9.21 8.58 1.57
N THR A 98 9.11 9.17 0.38
CA THR A 98 8.08 8.87 -0.62
C THR A 98 8.71 8.84 -2.01
N GLY A 99 8.04 8.18 -2.97
CA GLY A 99 8.40 8.30 -4.38
C GLY A 99 9.71 7.65 -4.82
N GLU A 100 10.36 6.85 -3.97
CA GLU A 100 11.69 6.33 -4.29
C GLU A 100 11.72 4.84 -4.62
N TRP A 101 10.84 4.06 -4.01
CA TRP A 101 11.04 2.63 -3.93
C TRP A 101 10.13 1.77 -4.77
N HIS A 102 8.87 2.10 -4.91
CA HIS A 102 7.92 1.26 -5.62
C HIS A 102 7.27 1.97 -6.78
N GLU A 103 6.98 1.22 -7.82
CA GLU A 103 6.22 1.64 -8.98
C GLU A 103 4.88 0.91 -9.02
N ASP A 104 3.85 1.59 -9.50
CA ASP A 104 2.54 0.99 -9.81
C ASP A 104 2.48 0.46 -11.24
N LEU A 105 3.52 -0.24 -11.67
CA LEU A 105 3.60 -0.77 -13.03
C LEU A 105 3.08 -2.21 -13.14
N TYR A 106 3.44 -3.05 -12.18
CA TYR A 106 3.20 -4.49 -12.21
C TYR A 106 2.10 -4.93 -11.24
N PRO A 107 1.08 -5.69 -11.70
CA PRO A 107 -0.06 -6.08 -10.87
C PRO A 107 0.19 -7.25 -9.91
N GLY A 108 1.42 -7.71 -9.78
CA GLY A 108 1.77 -8.92 -9.01
C GLY A 108 1.83 -8.74 -7.50
N TYR A 109 1.73 -7.49 -7.01
CA TYR A 109 1.71 -7.12 -5.60
C TYR A 109 0.30 -6.74 -5.15
N SER A 110 0.15 -6.27 -3.91
CA SER A 110 -1.10 -5.72 -3.39
C SER A 110 -1.68 -4.58 -4.25
N PHE A 111 -0.87 -3.89 -5.02
CA PHE A 111 -1.32 -2.91 -6.01
C PHE A 111 -2.15 -3.49 -7.16
N TYR A 112 -2.28 -4.81 -7.26
CA TYR A 112 -3.31 -5.47 -8.06
C TYR A 112 -4.70 -4.82 -7.89
N VAL A 113 -5.01 -4.36 -6.69
CA VAL A 113 -6.31 -3.75 -6.39
C VAL A 113 -6.58 -2.47 -7.17
N GLN A 114 -5.54 -1.74 -7.59
CA GLN A 114 -5.69 -0.52 -8.39
C GLN A 114 -6.26 -0.82 -9.78
N PHE A 115 -5.93 -1.97 -10.37
CA PHE A 115 -6.53 -2.45 -11.61
C PHE A 115 -7.99 -2.90 -11.43
N ARG A 116 -8.48 -2.89 -10.19
CA ARG A 116 -9.88 -3.17 -9.82
C ARG A 116 -10.63 -1.91 -9.36
N GLY A 117 -9.97 -0.75 -9.41
CA GLY A 117 -10.55 0.53 -9.00
C GLY A 117 -10.45 0.84 -7.51
N THR A 118 -9.67 0.07 -6.76
CA THR A 118 -9.40 0.30 -5.34
C THR A 118 -8.10 1.04 -5.18
N LEU A 119 -8.05 2.09 -4.38
CA LEU A 119 -6.79 2.75 -4.01
C LEU A 119 -5.95 1.81 -3.14
N GLY A 120 -4.81 1.35 -3.65
CA GLY A 120 -3.81 0.62 -2.90
C GLY A 120 -2.86 1.57 -2.19
N ILE A 121 -2.63 1.37 -0.89
CA ILE A 121 -1.68 2.16 -0.09
C ILE A 121 -0.69 1.20 0.56
N LEU A 122 0.59 1.38 0.27
CA LEU A 122 1.67 0.62 0.89
C LEU A 122 2.23 1.38 2.08
N TYR A 123 2.45 0.67 3.17
CA TYR A 123 3.32 1.10 4.25
C TYR A 123 4.54 0.18 4.29
N GLU A 124 5.73 0.77 4.36
CA GLU A 124 6.96 0.05 4.65
C GLU A 124 7.59 0.62 5.92
N GLN A 125 7.51 -0.13 6.99
CA GLN A 125 8.08 0.23 8.28
C GLN A 125 9.48 -0.37 8.41
N SER A 126 10.43 0.37 8.98
CA SER A 126 11.72 -0.24 9.33
C SER A 126 11.52 -1.43 10.25
N ARG A 127 12.18 -2.54 9.91
CA ARG A 127 12.10 -3.77 10.70
C ARG A 127 12.63 -3.56 12.11
N MET A 128 11.90 -4.04 13.09
CA MET A 128 12.25 -3.96 14.49
C MET A 128 12.79 -5.29 15.03
N ALA A 129 13.85 -5.20 15.84
CA ALA A 129 14.18 -6.22 16.84
C ALA A 129 13.47 -5.90 18.16
N GLU A 130 13.45 -6.84 19.09
CA GLU A 130 12.75 -6.70 20.38
C GLU A 130 13.15 -5.44 21.17
N ASP A 131 14.44 -5.07 21.11
CA ASP A 131 15.00 -3.92 21.83
C ASP A 131 15.05 -2.63 21.00
N GLY A 132 14.53 -2.64 19.77
CA GLY A 132 14.66 -1.54 18.84
C GLY A 132 15.88 -1.65 17.93
N VAL A 133 16.08 -0.65 17.10
CA VAL A 133 17.19 -0.58 16.14
C VAL A 133 18.04 0.65 16.39
N ARG A 134 19.35 0.43 16.59
CA ARG A 134 20.33 1.51 16.63
C ARG A 134 20.69 1.90 15.19
N ARG A 135 20.51 3.16 14.87
CA ARG A 135 20.84 3.73 13.57
C ARG A 135 22.30 4.17 13.50
N PRO A 136 22.88 4.32 12.30
CA PRO A 136 24.26 4.77 12.13
C PRO A 136 24.56 6.10 12.80
N GLU A 137 23.62 7.02 12.82
CA GLU A 137 23.74 8.33 13.47
C GLU A 137 23.64 8.28 15.00
N GLY A 138 23.44 7.09 15.58
CA GLY A 138 23.42 6.88 17.03
C GLY A 138 22.04 6.93 17.68
N THR A 139 20.99 7.31 16.95
CA THR A 139 19.62 7.28 17.46
C THR A 139 19.11 5.83 17.59
N ILE A 140 18.14 5.60 18.46
CA ILE A 140 17.50 4.30 18.63
C ILE A 140 16.02 4.44 18.33
N GLN A 141 15.55 3.72 17.30
CA GLN A 141 14.13 3.57 17.03
C GLN A 141 13.59 2.39 17.84
N SER A 142 12.67 2.67 18.74
CA SER A 142 12.04 1.65 19.57
C SER A 142 10.90 0.91 18.83
N TYR A 143 10.57 -0.29 19.32
CA TYR A 143 9.39 -1.03 18.86
C TYR A 143 8.09 -0.21 19.02
N LYS A 144 7.96 0.48 20.17
CA LYS A 144 6.82 1.37 20.44
C LYS A 144 6.68 2.46 19.40
N GLU A 145 7.77 3.06 18.96
CA GLU A 145 7.78 4.11 17.93
C GLU A 145 7.33 3.56 16.57
N SER A 146 7.80 2.39 16.20
CA SER A 146 7.37 1.71 14.97
C SER A 146 5.89 1.36 14.96
N VAL A 147 5.35 0.89 16.08
CA VAL A 147 3.90 0.69 16.24
C VAL A 147 3.14 2.01 16.10
N HIS A 148 3.69 3.10 16.67
CA HIS A 148 3.10 4.44 16.54
C HIS A 148 3.07 4.93 15.09
N HIS A 149 4.11 4.68 14.28
CA HIS A 149 4.13 5.02 12.87
C HIS A 149 2.96 4.37 12.12
N GLN A 150 2.77 3.08 12.30
CA GLN A 150 1.66 2.33 11.70
C GLN A 150 0.29 2.85 12.17
N TYR A 151 0.16 3.12 13.46
CA TYR A 151 -1.07 3.65 14.03
C TYR A 151 -1.42 5.02 13.46
N VAL A 152 -0.47 5.96 13.46
CA VAL A 152 -0.68 7.32 12.95
C VAL A 152 -1.02 7.30 11.47
N SER A 153 -0.31 6.51 10.66
CA SER A 153 -0.62 6.34 9.23
C SER A 153 -2.05 5.82 9.02
N THR A 154 -2.44 4.80 9.78
CA THR A 154 -3.80 4.24 9.67
C THR A 154 -4.86 5.25 10.07
N MET A 155 -4.68 5.96 11.19
CA MET A 155 -5.63 6.98 11.64
C MET A 155 -5.71 8.16 10.68
N THR A 156 -4.60 8.56 10.08
CA THR A 156 -4.56 9.60 9.06
C THR A 156 -5.34 9.16 7.82
N ASN A 157 -5.13 7.94 7.34
CA ASN A 157 -5.90 7.43 6.20
C ASN A 157 -7.41 7.36 6.49
N LEU A 158 -7.81 6.94 7.69
CA LEU A 158 -9.23 6.96 8.07
C LEU A 158 -9.80 8.38 8.08
N LYS A 159 -9.04 9.36 8.56
CA LYS A 159 -9.43 10.77 8.54
C LYS A 159 -9.53 11.31 7.11
N SER A 160 -8.55 11.05 6.26
CA SER A 160 -8.55 11.44 4.84
C SER A 160 -9.75 10.82 4.12
N LEU A 161 -10.03 9.54 4.36
CA LEU A 161 -11.20 8.87 3.80
C LEU A 161 -12.51 9.52 4.28
N MET A 162 -12.63 9.81 5.56
CA MET A 162 -13.83 10.45 6.12
C MET A 162 -14.12 11.81 5.47
N VAL A 163 -13.08 12.63 5.30
CA VAL A 163 -13.20 13.95 4.69
C VAL A 163 -13.55 13.87 3.20
N ASN A 164 -12.94 12.95 2.49
CA ASN A 164 -13.01 12.85 1.02
C ASN A 164 -14.01 11.80 0.52
N SER A 165 -14.70 11.08 1.41
CA SER A 165 -15.50 9.88 1.09
C SER A 165 -16.48 10.08 -0.06
N LYS A 166 -17.22 11.19 -0.10
CA LYS A 166 -18.21 11.47 -1.14
C LYS A 166 -17.56 11.65 -2.52
N ALA A 167 -16.45 12.39 -2.57
CA ALA A 167 -15.72 12.65 -3.81
C ALA A 167 -15.05 11.35 -4.33
N MET A 168 -14.39 10.62 -3.45
CA MET A 168 -13.78 9.33 -3.79
C MET A 168 -14.81 8.31 -4.30
N TYR A 169 -15.96 8.23 -3.63
CA TYR A 169 -17.01 7.30 -4.06
C TYR A 169 -17.61 7.69 -5.41
N LYS A 170 -17.75 9.00 -5.67
CA LYS A 170 -18.19 9.50 -6.96
C LYS A 170 -17.19 9.13 -8.07
N ASP A 171 -15.91 9.41 -7.88
CA ASP A 171 -14.86 9.12 -8.84
C ASP A 171 -14.77 7.60 -9.10
N TYR A 172 -14.82 6.78 -8.05
CA TYR A 172 -14.87 5.32 -8.14
C TYR A 172 -16.06 4.81 -8.99
N TRP A 173 -17.23 5.40 -8.78
CA TRP A 173 -18.44 5.03 -9.52
C TRP A 173 -18.39 5.48 -10.98
N ASP A 174 -17.94 6.69 -11.23
CA ASP A 174 -17.85 7.26 -12.57
C ASP A 174 -16.80 6.50 -13.41
N GLY A 175 -15.65 6.17 -12.86
CA GLY A 175 -14.66 5.32 -13.51
C GLY A 175 -15.22 3.94 -13.91
N ARG A 176 -15.96 3.31 -13.01
CA ARG A 176 -16.63 2.02 -13.32
C ARG A 176 -17.66 2.14 -14.43
N LYS A 177 -18.49 3.19 -14.42
CA LYS A 177 -19.45 3.44 -15.50
C LYS A 177 -18.74 3.68 -16.82
N TYR A 178 -17.67 4.48 -16.81
CA TYR A 178 -16.88 4.73 -18.01
C TYR A 178 -16.34 3.42 -18.58
N ASN A 179 -15.70 2.61 -17.78
CA ASN A 179 -15.05 1.36 -18.22
C ASN A 179 -16.00 0.33 -18.86
N VAL A 180 -17.29 0.38 -18.55
CA VAL A 180 -18.33 -0.47 -19.19
C VAL A 180 -19.13 0.27 -20.27
N SER A 181 -18.83 1.51 -20.52
CA SER A 181 -19.53 2.32 -21.54
C SER A 181 -18.98 2.07 -22.93
N LYS A 182 -19.80 2.40 -23.95
CA LYS A 182 -19.37 2.36 -25.36
C LYS A 182 -18.26 3.38 -25.70
N ASN A 183 -18.02 4.36 -24.82
CA ASN A 183 -16.99 5.40 -24.98
C ASN A 183 -15.67 5.01 -24.31
N SER A 184 -15.61 3.86 -23.65
CA SER A 184 -14.39 3.36 -23.05
C SER A 184 -13.37 3.00 -24.12
N GLU A 185 -12.11 3.31 -23.88
CA GLU A 185 -11.00 2.84 -24.73
C GLU A 185 -10.88 1.30 -24.77
N TYR A 186 -11.57 0.61 -23.85
CA TYR A 186 -11.63 -0.86 -23.76
C TYR A 186 -12.93 -1.43 -24.36
N ALA A 187 -13.82 -0.58 -24.90
CA ALA A 187 -15.04 -1.03 -25.58
C ALA A 187 -14.67 -1.60 -26.95
N ASN A 188 -14.89 -2.88 -27.16
CA ASN A 188 -14.81 -3.56 -28.47
C ASN A 188 -16.19 -3.65 -29.12
#